data_42129968bf9ce2848e472f0a86af9c45
#
_entry.id   42129968bf9ce2848e472f0a86af9c45
#
_cell.length_a   1.000
_cell.length_b   1.000
_cell.length_c   1.000
_cell.angle_alpha   90.00
_cell.angle_beta   90.00
_cell.angle_gamma   90.00
#
_symmetry.space_group_name_H-M   'P 1'
#
loop_
_entity.id
_entity.type
_entity.pdbx_description
1 polymer ?
#
loop_
_entity_poly.entity_id
_entity_poly.type
_entity_poly.pdbx_seq_one_letter_code
_entity_poly.pdbx_strand_id
1 'polypeptide(L)'
;MEERWCNRVAAETLVPLDSLGEQYRGSADEGELDRLARMYKVSTLVVLGRLLDAGCLTRKEYATRYDVERERVIGLARTTRDGAGGNYCNTQLRRLGRPFARAVITSTLEGRTTYRDAYRLLGARRHSTFEGLTEKVRAA
;
A
#
# COMPACT_ATOMS: atom_id res chain seq x y z
N MET A 1 -13.76 21.00 3.45
CA MET A 1 -14.48 20.82 2.17
C MET A 1 -13.60 20.30 1.05
N GLU A 2 -12.35 20.71 0.97
CA GLU A 2 -11.38 20.34 -0.09
C GLU A 2 -11.02 18.85 -0.12
N GLU A 3 -10.80 18.22 1.02
CA GLU A 3 -10.44 16.81 1.11
C GLU A 3 -11.50 15.86 0.52
N ARG A 4 -12.78 16.15 0.75
CA ARG A 4 -13.88 15.35 0.17
C ARG A 4 -13.93 15.48 -1.36
N TRP A 5 -13.65 16.66 -1.89
CA TRP A 5 -13.61 16.88 -3.32
C TRP A 5 -12.43 16.15 -3.96
N CYS A 6 -11.22 16.28 -3.38
CA CYS A 6 -10.03 15.56 -3.84
C CYS A 6 -10.24 14.05 -3.83
N ASN A 7 -10.85 13.51 -2.77
CA ASN A 7 -11.14 12.08 -2.68
C ASN A 7 -12.14 11.62 -3.75
N ARG A 8 -13.14 12.45 -4.10
CA ARG A 8 -14.10 12.13 -5.18
C ARG A 8 -13.42 12.13 -6.55
N VAL A 9 -12.57 13.12 -6.84
CA VAL A 9 -11.81 13.17 -8.09
C VAL A 9 -10.86 11.98 -8.20
N ALA A 10 -10.14 11.67 -7.14
CA ALA A 10 -9.26 10.49 -7.09
C ALA A 10 -10.05 9.19 -7.28
N ALA A 11 -11.19 9.06 -6.63
CA ALA A 11 -12.05 7.87 -6.76
C ALA A 11 -12.57 7.72 -8.21
N GLU A 12 -12.99 8.82 -8.85
CA GLU A 12 -13.45 8.79 -10.24
C GLU A 12 -12.31 8.45 -11.22
N THR A 13 -11.11 8.93 -10.95
CA THR A 13 -9.93 8.61 -11.77
C THR A 13 -9.51 7.15 -11.65
N LEU A 14 -9.56 6.59 -10.43
CA LEU A 14 -9.12 5.22 -10.16
C LEU A 14 -10.18 4.16 -10.48
N VAL A 15 -11.46 4.49 -10.23
CA VAL A 15 -12.61 3.60 -10.41
C VAL A 15 -13.75 4.39 -11.04
N PRO A 16 -13.73 4.64 -12.37
CA PRO A 16 -14.81 5.35 -13.05
C PRO A 16 -16.15 4.64 -12.86
N LEU A 17 -17.21 5.39 -12.56
CA LEU A 17 -18.54 4.81 -12.27
C LEU A 17 -19.12 4.02 -13.45
N ASP A 18 -18.94 4.52 -14.67
CA ASP A 18 -19.41 3.85 -15.89
C ASP A 18 -18.73 2.48 -16.04
N SER A 19 -17.39 2.45 -15.91
CA SER A 19 -16.62 1.20 -15.97
C SER A 19 -16.99 0.23 -14.85
N LEU A 20 -17.21 0.75 -13.63
CA LEU A 20 -17.62 -0.08 -12.50
C LEU A 20 -19.01 -0.70 -12.75
N GLY A 21 -19.96 0.08 -13.28
CA GLY A 21 -21.31 -0.41 -13.62
C GLY A 21 -21.30 -1.55 -14.64
N GLU A 22 -20.43 -1.48 -15.65
CA GLU A 22 -20.26 -2.55 -16.64
C GLU A 22 -19.61 -3.82 -16.05
N GLN A 23 -18.73 -3.67 -15.10
CA GLN A 23 -17.96 -4.77 -14.51
C GLN A 23 -18.63 -5.43 -13.32
N TYR A 24 -19.55 -4.72 -12.64
CA TYR A 24 -20.21 -5.23 -11.45
C TYR A 24 -21.24 -6.31 -11.75
N ARG A 25 -21.14 -7.45 -11.07
CA ARG A 25 -21.97 -8.64 -11.30
C ARG A 25 -23.24 -8.71 -10.43
N GLY A 26 -23.57 -7.63 -9.73
CA GLY A 26 -24.81 -7.54 -8.95
C GLY A 26 -24.73 -8.13 -7.53
N SER A 27 -23.60 -8.71 -7.14
CA SER A 27 -23.36 -9.16 -5.75
C SER A 27 -22.11 -8.51 -5.18
N ALA A 28 -22.25 -7.81 -4.05
CA ALA A 28 -21.08 -7.25 -3.33
C ALA A 28 -20.58 -8.22 -2.25
N ASP A 29 -20.36 -9.49 -2.63
CA ASP A 29 -19.74 -10.48 -1.77
C ASP A 29 -18.20 -10.32 -1.77
N GLU A 30 -17.53 -11.06 -0.89
CA GLU A 30 -16.07 -10.97 -0.70
C GLU A 30 -15.31 -11.27 -2.01
N GLY A 31 -15.73 -12.28 -2.76
CA GLY A 31 -15.09 -12.68 -4.00
C GLY A 31 -15.18 -11.60 -5.08
N GLU A 32 -16.33 -10.97 -5.21
CA GLU A 32 -16.55 -9.88 -6.18
C GLU A 32 -15.81 -8.60 -5.77
N LEU A 33 -15.81 -8.27 -4.47
CA LEU A 33 -15.04 -7.14 -3.96
C LEU A 33 -13.55 -7.32 -4.21
N ASP A 34 -12.99 -8.51 -3.95
CA ASP A 34 -11.60 -8.82 -4.20
C ASP A 34 -11.26 -8.81 -5.71
N ARG A 35 -12.17 -9.26 -6.57
CA ARG A 35 -12.00 -9.23 -8.02
C ARG A 35 -11.93 -7.79 -8.53
N LEU A 36 -12.87 -6.95 -8.13
CA LEU A 36 -12.91 -5.54 -8.53
C LEU A 36 -11.72 -4.77 -7.96
N ALA A 37 -11.37 -5.01 -6.68
CA ALA A 37 -10.22 -4.39 -6.05
C ALA A 37 -8.90 -4.69 -6.78
N ARG A 38 -8.71 -5.95 -7.24
CA ARG A 38 -7.56 -6.35 -8.04
C ARG A 38 -7.58 -5.71 -9.45
N MET A 39 -8.74 -5.65 -10.07
CA MET A 39 -8.91 -5.06 -11.41
C MET A 39 -8.53 -3.58 -11.40
N TYR A 40 -9.07 -2.81 -10.47
CA TYR A 40 -8.83 -1.37 -10.36
C TYR A 40 -7.58 -1.01 -9.52
N LYS A 41 -6.91 -2.00 -8.90
CA LYS A 41 -5.73 -1.82 -8.02
C LYS A 41 -6.01 -0.88 -6.84
N VAL A 42 -7.19 -0.99 -6.27
CA VAL A 42 -7.64 -0.24 -5.09
C VAL A 42 -8.03 -1.19 -3.95
N SER A 43 -8.30 -0.66 -2.76
CA SER A 43 -8.81 -1.48 -1.66
C SER A 43 -10.28 -1.86 -1.86
N THR A 44 -10.71 -2.96 -1.28
CA THR A 44 -12.11 -3.40 -1.27
C THR A 44 -13.05 -2.39 -0.62
N LEU A 45 -12.56 -1.62 0.36
CA LEU A 45 -13.32 -0.52 0.98
C LEU A 45 -13.57 0.63 -0.01
N VAL A 46 -12.62 0.92 -0.90
CA VAL A 46 -12.82 1.90 -1.98
C VAL A 46 -13.86 1.38 -2.97
N VAL A 47 -13.80 0.10 -3.34
CA VAL A 47 -14.82 -0.51 -4.22
C VAL A 47 -16.21 -0.41 -3.61
N LEU A 48 -16.37 -0.74 -2.31
CA LEU A 48 -17.64 -0.60 -1.61
C LEU A 48 -18.18 0.84 -1.65
N GLY A 49 -17.33 1.83 -1.41
CA GLY A 49 -17.71 3.24 -1.51
C GLY A 49 -18.18 3.62 -2.92
N ARG A 50 -17.49 3.12 -3.94
CA ARG A 50 -17.87 3.39 -5.34
C ARG A 50 -19.16 2.68 -5.76
N LEU A 51 -19.44 1.47 -5.25
CA LEU A 51 -20.72 0.79 -5.46
C LEU A 51 -21.88 1.56 -4.82
N LEU A 52 -21.66 2.20 -3.67
CA LEU A 52 -22.66 3.12 -3.08
C LEU A 52 -22.84 4.37 -3.96
N ASP A 53 -21.75 5.00 -4.43
CA ASP A 53 -21.81 6.16 -5.30
C ASP A 53 -22.51 5.87 -6.63
N ALA A 54 -22.31 4.65 -7.17
CA ALA A 54 -22.99 4.15 -8.37
C ALA A 54 -24.47 3.79 -8.15
N GLY A 55 -24.97 3.84 -6.91
CA GLY A 55 -26.35 3.42 -6.58
C GLY A 55 -26.58 1.91 -6.62
N CYS A 56 -25.52 1.10 -6.73
CA CYS A 56 -25.59 -0.37 -6.70
C CYS A 56 -25.86 -0.91 -5.31
N LEU A 57 -25.62 -0.12 -4.26
CA LEU A 57 -25.88 -0.44 -2.87
C LEU A 57 -26.72 0.65 -2.21
N THR A 58 -27.62 0.26 -1.34
CA THR A 58 -28.28 1.19 -0.43
C THR A 58 -27.33 1.59 0.71
N ARG A 59 -27.58 2.75 1.35
CA ARG A 59 -26.77 3.18 2.51
C ARG A 59 -26.74 2.15 3.64
N LYS A 60 -27.84 1.43 3.84
CA LYS A 60 -27.94 0.39 4.88
C LYS A 60 -27.08 -0.82 4.54
N GLU A 61 -27.15 -1.31 3.31
CA GLU A 61 -26.31 -2.41 2.83
C GLU A 61 -24.82 -2.05 2.87
N TYR A 62 -24.48 -0.83 2.43
CA TYR A 62 -23.13 -0.32 2.51
C TYR A 62 -22.60 -0.32 3.94
N ALA A 63 -23.34 0.23 4.90
CA ALA A 63 -22.90 0.30 6.30
C ALA A 63 -22.63 -1.09 6.87
N THR A 64 -23.56 -2.03 6.68
CA THR A 64 -23.40 -3.41 7.15
C THR A 64 -22.18 -4.11 6.54
N ARG A 65 -21.98 -3.96 5.22
CA ARG A 65 -20.84 -4.58 4.51
C ARG A 65 -19.53 -3.91 4.83
N TYR A 66 -19.53 -2.59 5.03
CA TYR A 66 -18.34 -1.82 5.35
C TYR A 66 -17.73 -2.25 6.68
N ASP A 67 -18.56 -2.48 7.72
CA ASP A 67 -18.05 -2.92 9.02
C ASP A 67 -17.43 -4.31 8.93
N VAL A 68 -18.09 -5.25 8.26
CA VAL A 68 -17.58 -6.61 8.04
C VAL A 68 -16.27 -6.59 7.25
N GLU A 69 -16.23 -5.84 6.14
CA GLU A 69 -15.05 -5.77 5.28
C GLU A 69 -13.89 -5.05 5.96
N ARG A 70 -14.16 -4.02 6.74
CA ARG A 70 -13.14 -3.32 7.54
C ARG A 70 -12.48 -4.27 8.55
N GLU A 71 -13.26 -5.08 9.24
CA GLU A 71 -12.75 -6.11 10.17
C GLU A 71 -11.88 -7.13 9.42
N ARG A 72 -12.33 -7.60 8.26
CA ARG A 72 -11.58 -8.52 7.40
C ARG A 72 -10.23 -7.92 6.99
N VAL A 73 -10.21 -6.70 6.48
CA VAL A 73 -8.98 -6.00 6.04
C VAL A 73 -8.01 -5.79 7.20
N ILE A 74 -8.52 -5.41 8.38
CA ILE A 74 -7.71 -5.26 9.60
C ILE A 74 -7.13 -6.61 10.03
N GLY A 75 -7.91 -7.68 9.98
CA GLY A 75 -7.47 -9.05 10.28
C GLY A 75 -6.34 -9.50 9.35
N LEU A 76 -6.49 -9.31 8.04
CA LEU A 76 -5.46 -9.61 7.04
C LEU A 76 -4.18 -8.79 7.27
N ALA A 77 -4.31 -7.51 7.61
CA ALA A 77 -3.16 -6.65 7.90
C ALA A 77 -2.41 -7.09 9.17
N ARG A 78 -3.10 -7.64 10.17
CA ARG A 78 -2.48 -8.20 11.38
C ARG A 78 -1.74 -9.49 11.08
N THR A 79 -2.34 -10.45 10.37
CA THR A 79 -1.71 -11.72 9.96
C THR A 79 -0.49 -11.48 9.08
N THR A 80 -0.53 -10.48 8.21
CA THR A 80 0.63 -10.11 7.37
C THR A 80 1.75 -9.45 8.20
N ARG A 81 1.42 -8.79 9.31
CA ARG A 81 2.41 -8.25 10.26
C ARG A 81 3.06 -9.33 11.12
N ASP A 82 2.33 -10.35 11.51
CA ASP A 82 2.84 -11.45 12.34
C ASP A 82 3.64 -12.47 11.51
N GLY A 83 3.39 -12.57 10.21
CA GLY A 83 4.05 -13.55 9.32
C GLY A 83 5.27 -13.03 8.53
N ALA A 84 5.39 -11.74 8.33
CA ALA A 84 6.57 -11.08 7.77
C ALA A 84 6.49 -9.62 8.19
N GLY A 85 7.25 -9.23 9.18
CA GLY A 85 7.57 -7.82 9.38
C GLY A 85 7.98 -7.28 8.02
N GLY A 86 7.10 -6.46 7.40
CA GLY A 86 7.28 -6.00 6.02
C GLY A 86 8.72 -5.57 5.88
N ASN A 87 9.47 -6.19 4.95
CA ASN A 87 10.92 -6.09 4.94
C ASN A 87 11.29 -4.61 4.81
N TYR A 88 11.52 -3.98 5.96
CA TYR A 88 11.84 -2.55 6.09
C TYR A 88 12.90 -2.16 5.04
N CYS A 89 13.89 -3.02 4.83
CA CYS A 89 14.94 -2.82 3.87
C CYS A 89 14.39 -2.71 2.43
N ASN A 90 13.44 -3.54 2.03
CA ASN A 90 12.82 -3.46 0.71
C ASN A 90 12.02 -2.17 0.52
N THR A 91 11.25 -1.77 1.53
CA THR A 91 10.48 -0.52 1.50
C THR A 91 11.41 0.69 1.45
N GLN A 92 12.48 0.66 2.24
CA GLN A 92 13.44 1.75 2.28
C GLN A 92 14.23 1.89 0.97
N LEU A 93 14.64 0.77 0.35
CA LEU A 93 15.29 0.78 -0.95
C LEU A 93 14.38 1.30 -2.07
N ARG A 94 13.07 1.03 -2.00
CA ARG A 94 12.10 1.61 -2.95
C ARG A 94 11.97 3.13 -2.79
N ARG A 95 12.01 3.63 -1.55
CA ARG A 95 11.90 5.07 -1.23
C ARG A 95 13.15 5.84 -1.64
N LEU A 96 14.33 5.31 -1.35
CA LEU A 96 15.60 5.98 -1.59
C LEU A 96 16.12 5.81 -3.02
N GLY A 97 15.69 4.75 -3.70
CA GLY A 97 16.29 4.30 -4.94
C GLY A 97 17.58 3.49 -4.73
N ARG A 98 17.70 2.37 -5.44
CA ARG A 98 18.85 1.46 -5.33
C ARG A 98 20.19 2.11 -5.66
N PRO A 99 20.31 2.96 -6.72
CA PRO A 99 21.59 3.62 -7.04
C PRO A 99 22.09 4.50 -5.90
N PHE A 100 21.21 5.29 -5.28
CA PHE A 100 21.57 6.13 -4.14
C PHE A 100 22.00 5.28 -2.93
N ALA A 101 21.23 4.27 -2.56
CA ALA A 101 21.57 3.39 -1.44
C ALA A 101 22.92 2.70 -1.68
N ARG A 102 23.18 2.23 -2.91
CA ARG A 102 24.47 1.62 -3.28
C ARG A 102 25.63 2.61 -3.13
N ALA A 103 25.49 3.83 -3.63
CA ALA A 103 26.53 4.85 -3.53
C ALA A 103 26.87 5.18 -2.06
N VAL A 104 25.87 5.36 -1.20
CA VAL A 104 26.07 5.63 0.23
C VAL A 104 26.75 4.44 0.92
N ILE A 105 26.29 3.22 0.68
CA ILE A 105 26.86 2.00 1.28
C ILE A 105 28.33 1.84 0.85
N THR A 106 28.61 1.94 -0.45
CA THR A 106 29.97 1.82 -0.98
C THR A 106 30.89 2.88 -0.38
N SER A 107 30.46 4.14 -0.36
CA SER A 107 31.22 5.25 0.23
C SER A 107 31.51 5.04 1.72
N THR A 108 30.56 4.42 2.44
CA THR A 108 30.74 4.12 3.87
C THR A 108 31.74 2.98 4.08
N LEU A 109 31.64 1.91 3.29
CA LEU A 109 32.56 0.78 3.38
C LEU A 109 33.99 1.15 2.95
N GLU A 110 34.15 2.14 2.08
CA GLU A 110 35.44 2.70 1.68
C GLU A 110 35.99 3.76 2.66
N GLY A 111 35.27 4.03 3.77
CA GLY A 111 35.68 4.99 4.80
C GLY A 111 35.54 6.46 4.41
N ARG A 112 34.89 6.77 3.27
CA ARG A 112 34.67 8.15 2.81
C ARG A 112 33.46 8.81 3.48
N THR A 113 32.48 8.02 3.92
CA THR A 113 31.30 8.48 4.64
C THR A 113 31.27 7.81 6.01
N THR A 114 30.96 8.57 7.07
CA THR A 114 30.84 7.99 8.40
C THR A 114 29.58 7.13 8.51
N TYR A 115 29.61 6.08 9.33
CA TYR A 115 28.41 5.27 9.62
C TYR A 115 27.26 6.11 10.15
N ARG A 116 27.55 7.14 10.94
CA ARG A 116 26.53 8.06 11.45
C ARG A 116 25.79 8.77 10.33
N ASP A 117 26.51 9.27 9.34
CA ASP A 117 25.92 9.98 8.20
C ASP A 117 25.20 9.01 7.27
N ALA A 118 25.78 7.82 7.05
CA ALA A 118 25.13 6.75 6.30
C ALA A 118 23.78 6.36 6.93
N TYR A 119 23.72 6.23 8.25
CA TYR A 119 22.45 5.92 8.94
C TYR A 119 21.42 7.02 8.76
N ARG A 120 21.83 8.28 8.78
CA ARG A 120 20.92 9.41 8.50
C ARG A 120 20.41 9.40 7.08
N LEU A 121 21.29 9.21 6.12
CA LEU A 121 20.98 9.20 4.68
C LEU A 121 20.10 8.01 4.28
N LEU A 122 20.36 6.84 4.86
CA LEU A 122 19.60 5.61 4.59
C LEU A 122 18.38 5.43 5.49
N GLY A 123 18.17 6.30 6.49
CA GLY A 123 17.10 6.17 7.47
C GLY A 123 17.28 4.96 8.41
N ALA A 124 18.49 4.41 8.51
CA ALA A 124 18.79 3.28 9.38
C ALA A 124 18.96 3.74 10.83
N ARG A 125 18.18 3.19 11.75
CA ARG A 125 18.30 3.52 13.19
C ARG A 125 19.29 2.64 13.94
N ARG A 126 19.66 1.50 13.38
CA ARG A 126 20.54 0.48 13.98
C ARG A 126 21.51 -0.06 12.95
N HIS A 127 22.66 -0.56 13.41
CA HIS A 127 23.67 -1.16 12.53
C HIS A 127 23.11 -2.37 11.77
N SER A 128 22.33 -3.22 12.41
CA SER A 128 21.66 -4.37 11.76
C SER A 128 20.75 -3.98 10.59
N THR A 129 20.15 -2.79 10.64
CA THR A 129 19.36 -2.26 9.52
C THR A 129 20.26 -1.86 8.35
N PHE A 130 21.43 -1.29 8.62
CA PHE A 130 22.42 -0.95 7.60
C PHE A 130 22.97 -2.23 6.93
N GLU A 131 23.27 -3.26 7.72
CA GLU A 131 23.70 -4.58 7.19
C GLU A 131 22.63 -5.20 6.30
N GLY A 132 21.36 -5.21 6.75
CA GLY A 132 20.25 -5.72 5.95
C GLY A 132 20.02 -4.95 4.64
N LEU A 133 20.24 -3.63 4.63
CA LEU A 133 20.23 -2.82 3.40
C LEU A 133 21.39 -3.19 2.48
N THR A 134 22.57 -3.41 3.06
CA THR A 134 23.79 -3.79 2.31
C THR A 134 23.60 -5.13 1.61
N GLU A 135 23.09 -6.14 2.32
CA GLU A 135 22.78 -7.46 1.74
C GLU A 135 21.79 -7.35 0.58
N LYS A 136 20.70 -6.58 0.76
CA LYS A 136 19.69 -6.39 -0.28
C LYS A 136 20.17 -5.64 -1.51
N VAL A 137 21.12 -4.72 -1.34
CA VAL A 137 21.75 -4.00 -2.46
C VAL A 137 22.74 -4.89 -3.22
N ARG A 138 23.40 -5.83 -2.52
CA ARG A 138 24.34 -6.79 -3.14
C ARG A 138 23.64 -7.94 -3.86
N ALA A 139 22.50 -8.40 -3.33
CA ALA A 139 21.74 -9.55 -3.86
C ALA A 139 20.94 -9.24 -5.14
N ALA A 140 21.05 -8.06 -5.69
CA ALA A 140 20.29 -7.57 -6.85
C ALA A 140 21.19 -6.87 -7.85
#